data_466ccc958f35ced0a8d6333370892112
#
_entry.id   466ccc958f35ced0a8d6333370892112
#
_cell.length_a   1.000
_cell.length_b   1.000
_cell.length_c   1.000
_cell.angle_alpha   90.00
_cell.angle_beta   90.00
_cell.angle_gamma   90.00
#
_symmetry.space_group_name_H-M   'P 1'
#
loop_
_entity.id
_entity.type
_entity.pdbx_description
1 polymer ?
#
loop_
_entity_poly.entity_id
_entity_poly.type
_entity_poly.pdbx_seq_one_letter_code
_entity_poly.pdbx_strand_id
1 'polypeptide(L)'
;AGSAIMSDELWAVEALDLPDTVASLDDLSYFTGLRSLSLHHGASLDLSVLSRLPLLQSLDLSGCTLSTAAMNTIVTLPELTSLNLSGCAVAEIDALISLQKLETLDLSNNTVSDLTALSGLLALRELNLTNNPVTSLNNLKNCTELETLYAGQCAITRIAGLADHTKLKTLVLPG
;
A
#
# COMPACT_ATOMS: atom_id res chain seq x y z
N ALA A 1 30.61 -23.73 1.95
CA ALA A 1 29.52 -24.51 2.53
C ALA A 1 28.56 -23.49 3.15
N GLY A 2 27.49 -23.13 2.43
CA GLY A 2 26.43 -22.30 2.98
C GLY A 2 25.69 -23.14 4.03
N SER A 3 25.54 -22.59 5.23
CA SER A 3 24.66 -23.16 6.24
C SER A 3 23.24 -23.08 5.69
N ALA A 4 22.56 -24.20 5.52
CA ALA A 4 21.14 -24.17 5.22
C ALA A 4 20.44 -23.51 6.42
N ILE A 5 19.72 -22.43 6.17
CA ILE A 5 18.87 -21.82 7.21
C ILE A 5 17.79 -22.86 7.54
N MET A 6 17.76 -23.30 8.79
CA MET A 6 16.75 -24.25 9.25
C MET A 6 15.41 -23.56 9.36
N SER A 7 14.31 -24.23 9.01
CA SER A 7 12.97 -23.66 9.01
C SER A 7 12.52 -23.08 10.36
N ASP A 8 13.11 -23.57 11.44
CA ASP A 8 12.87 -23.13 12.82
C ASP A 8 13.57 -21.81 13.20
N GLU A 9 14.39 -21.23 12.29
CA GLU A 9 15.02 -19.92 12.47
C GLU A 9 14.33 -18.83 11.65
N LEU A 10 13.53 -19.18 10.65
CA LEU A 10 12.91 -18.23 9.72
C LEU A 10 11.81 -17.36 10.38
N TRP A 11 11.24 -17.81 11.48
CA TRP A 11 10.24 -17.01 12.24
C TRP A 11 10.84 -15.73 12.86
N ALA A 12 12.17 -15.68 13.04
CA ALA A 12 12.87 -14.51 13.59
C ALA A 12 13.15 -13.43 12.53
N VAL A 13 12.91 -13.72 11.25
CA VAL A 13 13.11 -12.75 10.17
C VAL A 13 11.92 -11.79 10.15
N GLU A 14 12.18 -10.51 10.40
CA GLU A 14 11.16 -9.47 10.45
C GLU A 14 11.02 -8.68 9.16
N ALA A 15 12.04 -8.67 8.29
CA ALA A 15 12.02 -7.94 7.04
C ALA A 15 12.65 -8.74 5.90
N LEU A 16 12.00 -8.73 4.74
CA LEU A 16 12.51 -9.32 3.50
C LEU A 16 12.35 -8.34 2.35
N ASP A 17 13.39 -8.26 1.54
CA ASP A 17 13.39 -7.60 0.24
C ASP A 17 13.71 -8.66 -0.82
N LEU A 18 12.74 -8.97 -1.68
CA LEU A 18 12.84 -10.06 -2.65
C LEU A 18 13.07 -9.49 -4.05
N PRO A 19 14.12 -9.96 -4.75
CA PRO A 19 14.41 -9.52 -6.11
C PRO A 19 13.37 -10.06 -7.10
N ASP A 20 13.28 -9.44 -8.26
CA ASP A 20 12.39 -9.80 -9.38
C ASP A 20 12.64 -11.21 -9.95
N THR A 21 13.72 -11.86 -9.58
CA THR A 21 14.06 -13.24 -9.97
C THR A 21 13.33 -14.32 -9.18
N VAL A 22 12.62 -13.96 -8.10
CA VAL A 22 11.83 -14.91 -7.29
C VAL A 22 10.59 -15.33 -8.07
N ALA A 23 10.50 -16.62 -8.40
CA ALA A 23 9.42 -17.16 -9.23
C ALA A 23 8.19 -17.64 -8.43
N SER A 24 8.32 -17.91 -7.13
CA SER A 24 7.24 -18.31 -6.22
C SER A 24 7.42 -17.71 -4.85
N LEU A 25 6.33 -17.43 -4.18
CA LEU A 25 6.29 -16.91 -2.81
C LEU A 25 5.87 -17.97 -1.77
N ASP A 26 5.70 -19.25 -2.17
CA ASP A 26 5.16 -20.30 -1.31
C ASP A 26 5.97 -20.47 -0.01
N ASP A 27 7.28 -20.31 -0.09
CA ASP A 27 8.21 -20.43 1.04
C ASP A 27 8.06 -19.30 2.07
N LEU A 28 7.39 -18.20 1.74
CA LEU A 28 7.08 -17.13 2.70
C LEU A 28 6.24 -17.64 3.88
N SER A 29 5.50 -18.72 3.71
CA SER A 29 4.73 -19.35 4.77
C SER A 29 5.54 -19.75 6.02
N TYR A 30 6.86 -19.86 5.90
CA TYR A 30 7.76 -20.15 7.02
C TYR A 30 8.19 -18.90 7.80
N PHE A 31 7.98 -17.69 7.25
CA PHE A 31 8.42 -16.42 7.82
C PHE A 31 7.32 -15.78 8.68
N THR A 32 6.80 -16.52 9.65
CA THR A 32 5.63 -16.10 10.45
C THR A 32 5.86 -14.87 11.31
N GLY A 33 7.12 -14.47 11.54
CA GLY A 33 7.51 -13.24 12.23
C GLY A 33 7.60 -12.01 11.34
N LEU A 34 7.39 -12.16 10.02
CA LEU A 34 7.61 -11.10 9.05
C LEU A 34 6.69 -9.91 9.28
N ARG A 35 7.29 -8.71 9.35
CA ARG A 35 6.63 -7.42 9.52
C ARG A 35 6.74 -6.54 8.29
N SER A 36 7.80 -6.69 7.51
CA SER A 36 8.05 -5.91 6.31
C SER A 36 8.42 -6.81 5.14
N LEU A 37 7.71 -6.64 4.02
CA LEU A 37 7.96 -7.35 2.77
C LEU A 37 8.00 -6.36 1.62
N SER A 38 9.07 -6.46 0.82
CA SER A 38 9.22 -5.72 -0.43
C SER A 38 9.35 -6.70 -1.59
N LEU A 39 8.51 -6.51 -2.61
CA LEU A 39 8.50 -7.31 -3.84
C LEU A 39 8.64 -6.34 -5.02
N HIS A 40 9.76 -6.42 -5.73
CA HIS A 40 10.03 -5.61 -6.91
C HIS A 40 9.83 -6.46 -8.17
N HIS A 41 8.59 -6.80 -8.51
CA HIS A 41 8.32 -7.79 -9.53
C HIS A 41 7.37 -7.25 -10.61
N GLY A 42 7.87 -7.12 -11.84
CA GLY A 42 7.06 -6.70 -12.99
C GLY A 42 6.01 -7.73 -13.44
N ALA A 43 6.06 -8.98 -12.95
CA ALA A 43 5.11 -10.03 -13.28
C ALA A 43 4.04 -10.20 -12.17
N SER A 44 2.90 -10.78 -12.56
CA SER A 44 1.86 -11.14 -11.59
C SER A 44 2.31 -12.35 -10.76
N LEU A 45 2.42 -12.17 -9.44
CA LEU A 45 2.66 -13.24 -8.47
C LEU A 45 1.37 -13.62 -7.75
N ASP A 46 1.28 -14.89 -7.33
CA ASP A 46 0.25 -15.31 -6.41
C ASP A 46 0.57 -14.82 -5.00
N LEU A 47 -0.20 -13.85 -4.51
CA LEU A 47 -0.03 -13.28 -3.17
C LEU A 47 -0.82 -14.03 -2.09
N SER A 48 -1.45 -15.15 -2.39
CA SER A 48 -2.31 -15.88 -1.43
C SER A 48 -1.57 -16.28 -0.14
N VAL A 49 -0.26 -16.55 -0.23
CA VAL A 49 0.60 -16.87 0.92
C VAL A 49 0.64 -15.75 1.96
N LEU A 50 0.44 -14.48 1.56
CA LEU A 50 0.46 -13.35 2.50
C LEU A 50 -0.60 -13.48 3.60
N SER A 51 -1.70 -14.18 3.35
CA SER A 51 -2.71 -14.49 4.37
C SER A 51 -2.19 -15.30 5.55
N ARG A 52 -0.99 -15.90 5.41
CA ARG A 52 -0.28 -16.65 6.46
C ARG A 52 0.74 -15.82 7.22
N LEU A 53 0.85 -14.52 6.92
CA LEU A 53 1.77 -13.57 7.54
C LEU A 53 1.00 -12.59 8.44
N PRO A 54 0.53 -13.02 9.63
CA PRO A 54 -0.41 -12.26 10.45
C PRO A 54 0.20 -11.00 11.08
N LEU A 55 1.55 -10.89 11.09
CA LEU A 55 2.26 -9.76 11.68
C LEU A 55 2.72 -8.73 10.64
N LEU A 56 2.37 -8.92 9.35
CA LEU A 56 2.84 -8.03 8.29
C LEU A 56 2.25 -6.63 8.45
N GLN A 57 3.14 -5.64 8.59
CA GLN A 57 2.83 -4.24 8.83
C GLN A 57 3.17 -3.36 7.63
N SER A 58 4.20 -3.71 6.89
CA SER A 58 4.65 -2.96 5.71
C SER A 58 4.73 -3.87 4.50
N LEU A 59 4.09 -3.46 3.41
CA LEU A 59 4.09 -4.19 2.14
C LEU A 59 4.38 -3.24 0.98
N ASP A 60 5.51 -3.46 0.32
CA ASP A 60 5.89 -2.76 -0.91
C ASP A 60 5.70 -3.68 -2.11
N LEU A 61 4.81 -3.29 -3.01
CA LEU A 61 4.50 -3.96 -4.27
C LEU A 61 4.74 -3.04 -5.47
N SER A 62 5.55 -2.00 -5.29
CA SER A 62 5.77 -1.00 -6.35
C SER A 62 6.21 -1.64 -7.67
N GLY A 63 5.56 -1.25 -8.76
CA GLY A 63 5.80 -1.79 -10.10
C GLY A 63 5.26 -3.20 -10.35
N CYS A 64 4.61 -3.83 -9.37
CA CYS A 64 4.00 -5.15 -9.56
C CYS A 64 2.71 -5.08 -10.37
N THR A 65 2.46 -6.11 -11.17
CA THR A 65 1.14 -6.30 -11.81
C THR A 65 0.22 -7.02 -10.84
N LEU A 66 -0.85 -6.35 -10.39
CA LEU A 66 -1.78 -6.88 -9.41
C LEU A 66 -3.06 -7.40 -10.04
N SER A 67 -3.43 -8.64 -9.69
CA SER A 67 -4.75 -9.19 -10.00
C SER A 67 -5.78 -8.76 -8.96
N THR A 68 -7.07 -8.89 -9.28
CA THR A 68 -8.14 -8.72 -8.30
C THR A 68 -7.99 -9.68 -7.11
N ALA A 69 -7.52 -10.90 -7.34
CA ALA A 69 -7.25 -11.86 -6.26
C ALA A 69 -6.13 -11.37 -5.33
N ALA A 70 -5.06 -10.77 -5.89
CA ALA A 70 -3.98 -10.16 -5.11
C ALA A 70 -4.51 -9.03 -4.22
N MET A 71 -5.32 -8.11 -4.77
CA MET A 71 -5.95 -7.03 -3.98
C MET A 71 -6.82 -7.60 -2.86
N ASN A 72 -7.63 -8.62 -3.14
CA ASN A 72 -8.47 -9.26 -2.12
C ASN A 72 -7.63 -9.89 -0.99
N THR A 73 -6.43 -10.41 -1.28
CA THR A 73 -5.53 -10.92 -0.25
C THR A 73 -4.96 -9.78 0.59
N ILE A 74 -4.45 -8.71 -0.04
CA ILE A 74 -3.84 -7.56 0.62
C ILE A 74 -4.79 -6.96 1.67
N VAL A 75 -6.07 -6.79 1.32
CA VAL A 75 -7.05 -6.14 2.21
C VAL A 75 -7.46 -7.00 3.40
N THR A 76 -7.04 -8.26 3.48
CA THR A 76 -7.25 -9.14 4.64
C THR A 76 -6.13 -9.07 5.66
N LEU A 77 -5.04 -8.36 5.39
CA LEU A 77 -3.88 -8.26 6.31
C LEU A 77 -4.21 -7.40 7.53
N PRO A 78 -4.27 -7.97 8.74
CA PRO A 78 -4.90 -7.32 9.90
C PRO A 78 -4.03 -6.24 10.54
N GLU A 79 -2.71 -6.30 10.33
CA GLU A 79 -1.75 -5.39 10.96
C GLU A 79 -1.11 -4.42 9.96
N LEU A 80 -1.61 -4.35 8.71
CA LEU A 80 -1.00 -3.52 7.68
C LEU A 80 -1.18 -2.03 8.00
N THR A 81 -0.05 -1.33 8.13
CA THR A 81 0.03 0.12 8.39
C THR A 81 0.68 0.88 7.25
N SER A 82 1.47 0.21 6.42
CA SER A 82 2.15 0.82 5.26
C SER A 82 1.95 -0.03 4.01
N LEU A 83 1.45 0.60 2.94
CA LEU A 83 1.21 -0.06 1.65
C LEU A 83 1.70 0.81 0.50
N ASN A 84 2.62 0.26 -0.29
CA ASN A 84 3.09 0.88 -1.52
C ASN A 84 2.57 0.10 -2.73
N LEU A 85 1.73 0.75 -3.54
CA LEU A 85 1.16 0.26 -4.79
C LEU A 85 1.57 1.16 -5.98
N SER A 86 2.67 1.90 -5.86
CA SER A 86 3.13 2.80 -6.92
C SER A 86 3.39 2.04 -8.22
N GLY A 87 2.85 2.54 -9.34
CA GLY A 87 3.09 1.97 -10.67
C GLY A 87 2.51 0.57 -10.89
N CYS A 88 1.48 0.19 -10.15
CA CYS A 88 0.85 -1.15 -10.24
C CYS A 88 -0.32 -1.22 -11.24
N ALA A 89 -0.55 -0.19 -12.04
CA ALA A 89 -1.68 -0.06 -12.95
C ALA A 89 -3.06 -0.20 -12.26
N VAL A 90 -3.14 0.23 -10.98
CA VAL A 90 -4.37 0.18 -10.18
C VAL A 90 -5.33 1.27 -10.66
N ALA A 91 -6.61 0.91 -10.85
CA ALA A 91 -7.70 1.86 -11.12
C ALA A 91 -8.73 1.86 -9.98
N GLU A 92 -9.06 0.68 -9.45
CA GLU A 92 -10.09 0.47 -8.44
C GLU A 92 -9.47 0.22 -7.07
N ILE A 93 -9.87 1.01 -6.08
CA ILE A 93 -9.34 0.94 -4.71
C ILE A 93 -10.40 0.68 -3.65
N ASP A 94 -11.62 0.32 -4.05
CA ASP A 94 -12.77 0.16 -3.12
C ASP A 94 -12.47 -0.79 -1.97
N ALA A 95 -11.74 -1.87 -2.23
CA ALA A 95 -11.37 -2.85 -1.22
C ALA A 95 -10.48 -2.28 -0.10
N LEU A 96 -9.70 -1.21 -0.38
CA LEU A 96 -8.77 -0.62 0.61
C LEU A 96 -9.48 -0.06 1.84
N ILE A 97 -10.78 0.21 1.77
CA ILE A 97 -11.58 0.69 2.91
C ILE A 97 -11.48 -0.25 4.13
N SER A 98 -11.13 -1.51 3.92
CA SER A 98 -10.97 -2.52 4.98
C SER A 98 -9.69 -2.32 5.81
N LEU A 99 -8.68 -1.62 5.29
CA LEU A 99 -7.37 -1.45 5.92
C LEU A 99 -7.38 -0.30 6.95
N GLN A 100 -8.15 -0.46 8.01
CA GLN A 100 -8.44 0.59 9.01
C GLN A 100 -7.23 1.06 9.81
N LYS A 101 -6.11 0.30 9.82
CA LYS A 101 -4.85 0.66 10.49
C LYS A 101 -3.86 1.36 9.56
N LEU A 102 -4.21 1.54 8.27
CA LEU A 102 -3.28 2.08 7.29
C LEU A 102 -2.92 3.54 7.60
N GLU A 103 -1.62 3.79 7.78
CA GLU A 103 -1.05 5.11 8.07
C GLU A 103 -0.34 5.70 6.85
N THR A 104 0.28 4.85 6.03
CA THR A 104 1.02 5.28 4.84
C THR A 104 0.50 4.54 3.60
N LEU A 105 0.12 5.28 2.57
CA LEU A 105 -0.36 4.74 1.30
C LEU A 105 0.28 5.47 0.11
N ASP A 106 1.03 4.73 -0.72
CA ASP A 106 1.49 5.23 -2.01
C ASP A 106 0.67 4.59 -3.14
N LEU A 107 -0.08 5.43 -3.85
CA LEU A 107 -0.84 5.10 -5.05
C LEU A 107 -0.28 5.81 -6.29
N SER A 108 0.91 6.39 -6.21
CA SER A 108 1.46 7.18 -7.32
C SER A 108 1.61 6.37 -8.61
N ASN A 109 1.59 7.05 -9.76
CA ASN A 109 1.78 6.42 -11.06
C ASN A 109 0.75 5.32 -11.37
N ASN A 110 -0.51 5.58 -11.07
CA ASN A 110 -1.64 4.67 -11.29
C ASN A 110 -2.73 5.37 -12.12
N THR A 111 -3.89 4.74 -12.23
CA THR A 111 -5.06 5.29 -12.94
C THR A 111 -6.26 5.51 -12.00
N VAL A 112 -5.99 5.73 -10.72
CA VAL A 112 -7.02 5.98 -9.70
C VAL A 112 -7.68 7.34 -9.94
N SER A 113 -9.01 7.37 -9.99
CA SER A 113 -9.80 8.61 -10.11
C SER A 113 -10.81 8.78 -8.97
N ASP A 114 -11.32 7.69 -8.42
CA ASP A 114 -12.25 7.69 -7.29
C ASP A 114 -11.51 7.41 -5.97
N LEU A 115 -11.64 8.35 -5.04
CA LEU A 115 -11.04 8.26 -3.70
C LEU A 115 -12.06 7.90 -2.62
N THR A 116 -13.26 7.41 -2.98
CA THR A 116 -14.34 7.14 -2.02
C THR A 116 -13.91 6.19 -0.91
N ALA A 117 -13.15 5.15 -1.25
CA ALA A 117 -12.63 4.18 -0.28
C ALA A 117 -11.73 4.82 0.80
N LEU A 118 -10.98 5.87 0.45
CA LEU A 118 -10.09 6.54 1.39
C LEU A 118 -10.83 7.26 2.51
N SER A 119 -12.11 7.58 2.32
CA SER A 119 -12.93 8.24 3.35
C SER A 119 -13.08 7.44 4.65
N GLY A 120 -12.80 6.14 4.62
CA GLY A 120 -12.80 5.24 5.78
C GLY A 120 -11.44 5.06 6.44
N LEU A 121 -10.34 5.52 5.83
CA LEU A 121 -8.98 5.32 6.34
C LEU A 121 -8.60 6.44 7.32
N LEU A 122 -9.19 6.39 8.50
CA LEU A 122 -9.08 7.47 9.50
C LEU A 122 -7.69 7.59 10.14
N ALA A 123 -6.86 6.55 10.06
CA ALA A 123 -5.49 6.54 10.58
C ALA A 123 -4.46 7.09 9.58
N LEU A 124 -4.88 7.43 8.34
CA LEU A 124 -3.97 7.80 7.25
C LEU A 124 -3.23 9.10 7.55
N ARG A 125 -1.89 9.05 7.52
CA ARG A 125 -0.96 10.15 7.78
C ARG A 125 -0.20 10.59 6.54
N GLU A 126 0.15 9.64 5.68
CA GLU A 126 0.89 9.91 4.45
C GLU A 126 0.16 9.32 3.26
N LEU A 127 -0.14 10.15 2.27
CA LEU A 127 -0.81 9.76 1.04
C LEU A 127 -0.09 10.33 -0.17
N ASN A 128 0.29 9.45 -1.10
CA ASN A 128 0.83 9.84 -2.38
C ASN A 128 -0.13 9.43 -3.51
N LEU A 129 -0.68 10.43 -4.19
CA LEU A 129 -1.58 10.29 -5.35
C LEU A 129 -0.92 10.77 -6.65
N THR A 130 0.36 11.15 -6.61
CA THR A 130 1.07 11.75 -7.76
C THR A 130 0.86 10.94 -9.03
N ASN A 131 0.60 11.65 -10.15
CA ASN A 131 0.39 11.05 -11.46
C ASN A 131 -0.80 10.04 -11.46
N ASN A 132 -1.97 10.56 -11.05
CA ASN A 132 -3.27 9.89 -11.15
C ASN A 132 -4.32 10.87 -11.71
N PRO A 133 -5.38 10.41 -12.37
CA PRO A 133 -6.44 11.27 -12.91
C PRO A 133 -7.43 11.77 -11.83
N VAL A 134 -6.94 12.05 -10.63
CA VAL A 134 -7.74 12.58 -9.51
C VAL A 134 -8.10 14.04 -9.77
N THR A 135 -9.38 14.40 -9.61
CA THR A 135 -9.89 15.78 -9.83
C THR A 135 -10.37 16.46 -8.55
N SER A 136 -10.61 15.70 -7.47
CA SER A 136 -11.16 16.22 -6.23
C SER A 136 -10.57 15.50 -5.00
N LEU A 137 -10.23 16.28 -3.98
CA LEU A 137 -9.79 15.77 -2.67
C LEU A 137 -10.92 15.72 -1.63
N ASN A 138 -12.17 15.91 -2.04
CA ASN A 138 -13.31 15.99 -1.10
C ASN A 138 -13.53 14.71 -0.29
N ASN A 139 -13.15 13.55 -0.84
CA ASN A 139 -13.28 12.26 -0.18
C ASN A 139 -12.27 12.08 0.97
N LEU A 140 -11.27 12.95 1.07
CA LEU A 140 -10.29 12.92 2.16
C LEU A 140 -10.76 13.64 3.42
N LYS A 141 -11.95 14.26 3.43
CA LYS A 141 -12.45 15.10 4.55
C LYS A 141 -12.38 14.43 5.93
N ASN A 142 -12.46 13.11 6.01
CA ASN A 142 -12.39 12.35 7.25
C ASN A 142 -10.97 11.93 7.64
N CYS A 143 -9.99 12.02 6.73
CA CYS A 143 -8.61 11.64 6.95
C CYS A 143 -7.85 12.74 7.70
N THR A 144 -8.36 13.19 8.84
CA THR A 144 -7.86 14.36 9.58
C THR A 144 -6.50 14.15 10.23
N GLU A 145 -6.00 12.91 10.24
CA GLU A 145 -4.65 12.58 10.68
C GLU A 145 -3.57 12.85 9.60
N LEU A 146 -3.96 13.21 8.36
CA LEU A 146 -3.01 13.46 7.28
C LEU A 146 -2.00 14.56 7.66
N GLU A 147 -0.72 14.20 7.55
CA GLU A 147 0.44 15.06 7.74
C GLU A 147 1.11 15.41 6.40
N THR A 148 1.06 14.47 5.45
CA THR A 148 1.71 14.61 4.13
C THR A 148 0.77 14.15 3.02
N LEU A 149 0.56 15.00 2.02
CA LEU A 149 -0.21 14.69 0.82
C LEU A 149 0.54 15.13 -0.43
N TYR A 150 0.87 14.17 -1.27
CA TYR A 150 1.40 14.41 -2.61
C TYR A 150 0.30 14.12 -3.64
N ALA A 151 -0.07 15.12 -4.43
CA ALA A 151 -1.03 15.04 -5.53
C ALA A 151 -0.51 15.78 -6.78
N GLY A 152 0.80 15.80 -6.97
CA GLY A 152 1.46 16.34 -8.15
C GLY A 152 0.99 15.59 -9.41
N GLN A 153 0.94 16.27 -10.56
CA GLN A 153 0.50 15.68 -11.84
C GLN A 153 -0.91 15.04 -11.79
N CYS A 154 -1.76 15.47 -10.85
CA CYS A 154 -3.19 15.22 -10.85
C CYS A 154 -3.94 16.37 -11.53
N ALA A 155 -5.24 16.20 -11.81
CA ALA A 155 -6.11 17.24 -12.37
C ALA A 155 -6.98 17.90 -11.27
N ILE A 156 -6.40 18.20 -10.10
CA ILE A 156 -7.14 18.68 -8.92
C ILE A 156 -7.79 20.04 -9.19
N THR A 157 -9.10 20.10 -9.02
CA THR A 157 -9.89 21.34 -9.09
C THR A 157 -10.63 21.67 -7.78
N ARG A 158 -10.65 20.72 -6.84
CA ARG A 158 -11.40 20.86 -5.58
C ARG A 158 -10.57 20.35 -4.40
N ILE A 159 -10.33 21.24 -3.44
CA ILE A 159 -9.54 20.97 -2.23
C ILE A 159 -10.33 21.18 -0.93
N ALA A 160 -11.65 21.46 -1.02
CA ALA A 160 -12.46 21.75 0.16
C ALA A 160 -12.47 20.60 1.20
N GLY A 161 -12.20 19.36 0.77
CA GLY A 161 -12.05 18.23 1.67
C GLY A 161 -10.85 18.31 2.62
N LEU A 162 -9.96 19.29 2.45
CA LEU A 162 -8.80 19.49 3.32
C LEU A 162 -8.98 20.59 4.36
N ALA A 163 -10.16 21.21 4.45
CA ALA A 163 -10.38 22.38 5.29
C ALA A 163 -10.08 22.16 6.79
N ASP A 164 -10.32 20.93 7.29
CA ASP A 164 -10.17 20.57 8.71
C ASP A 164 -8.86 19.82 9.02
N HIS A 165 -7.90 19.75 8.06
CA HIS A 165 -6.66 19.01 8.19
C HIS A 165 -5.58 19.83 8.95
N THR A 166 -5.77 19.99 10.25
CA THR A 166 -4.88 20.82 11.11
C THR A 166 -3.49 20.21 11.32
N LYS A 167 -3.32 18.92 11.00
CA LYS A 167 -2.04 18.20 11.10
C LYS A 167 -1.22 18.25 9.81
N LEU A 168 -1.79 18.75 8.71
CA LEU A 168 -1.13 18.74 7.40
C LEU A 168 0.07 19.70 7.40
N LYS A 169 1.25 19.14 7.15
CA LYS A 169 2.56 19.83 7.10
C LYS A 169 3.07 19.97 5.67
N THR A 170 2.79 18.97 4.84
CA THR A 170 3.26 18.93 3.46
C THR A 170 2.08 18.72 2.53
N LEU A 171 1.90 19.63 1.59
CA LEU A 171 0.90 19.54 0.52
C LEU A 171 1.54 19.90 -0.81
N VAL A 172 1.60 18.94 -1.73
CA VAL A 172 2.08 19.15 -3.10
C VAL A 172 0.90 18.95 -4.05
N LEU A 173 0.49 20.01 -4.70
CA LEU A 173 -0.56 20.03 -5.72
C LEU A 173 0.05 20.24 -7.11
N PRO A 174 -0.70 19.94 -8.20
CA PRO A 174 -0.26 20.24 -9.55
C PRO A 174 -0.02 21.75 -9.69
N GLY A 175 1.08 22.10 -10.38
CA GLY A 175 1.43 23.47 -10.74
C GLY A 175 0.69 23.91 -12.01
#